data_d5fb0950ec0f672510a42fce5d874500
#
_entry.id   d5fb0950ec0f672510a42fce5d874500
#
_cell.length_a   1.000
_cell.length_b   1.000
_cell.length_c   1.000
_cell.angle_alpha   90.00
_cell.angle_beta   90.00
_cell.angle_gamma   90.00
#
_symmetry.space_group_name_H-M   'P 1'
#
loop_
_entity.id
_entity.type
_entity.pdbx_description
1 polymer ?
#
loop_
_entity_poly.entity_id
_entity_poly.type
_entity_poly.pdbx_seq_one_letter_code
_entity_poly.pdbx_strand_id
1 'polypeptide(L)'
;CFEKLENGEIDIMGGISYTEDRTEEMLFSDEPMGVEKYYLYADLSRADISASDFKTLNGKKIGVLMGTEPEVMLAEWEEKYGLKTEHVNISNNEDVKQKLANHEIDCFVSLEESFWAERGISTITRVGESGIYYAINKNRPDIKEELDNAMRALDEAAPFYTADLYKRYFSMDYTPILTGEEKAWL
;
A
#
# COMPACT_ATOMS: atom_id res chain seq x y z
N CYS A 1 18.04 -6.75 6.64
CA CYS A 1 17.23 -7.46 7.67
C CYS A 1 17.03 -8.93 7.33
N PHE A 2 16.76 -9.30 6.06
CA PHE A 2 16.58 -10.70 5.65
C PHE A 2 17.78 -11.58 6.02
N GLU A 3 18.99 -11.14 5.69
CA GLU A 3 20.22 -11.87 6.04
C GLU A 3 20.33 -12.22 7.55
N LYS A 4 19.82 -11.33 8.43
CA LYS A 4 19.79 -11.59 9.87
C LYS A 4 18.78 -12.66 10.27
N LEU A 5 17.65 -12.72 9.57
CA LEU A 5 16.65 -13.76 9.77
C LEU A 5 17.19 -15.13 9.29
N GLU A 6 17.82 -15.15 8.11
CA GLU A 6 18.38 -16.37 7.50
C GLU A 6 19.49 -16.98 8.34
N ASN A 7 20.42 -16.14 8.83
CA ASN A 7 21.56 -16.60 9.64
C ASN A 7 21.23 -16.83 11.13
N GLY A 8 19.99 -16.55 11.57
CA GLY A 8 19.54 -16.78 12.92
C GLY A 8 19.97 -15.73 13.95
N GLU A 9 20.42 -14.57 13.52
CA GLU A 9 20.64 -13.44 14.44
C GLU A 9 19.31 -12.87 14.98
N ILE A 10 18.22 -13.04 14.24
CA ILE A 10 16.87 -12.77 14.68
C ILE A 10 15.98 -13.97 14.32
N ASP A 11 14.99 -14.24 15.14
CA ASP A 11 14.08 -15.36 14.95
C ASP A 11 12.83 -14.99 14.17
N ILE A 12 12.39 -13.74 14.26
CA ILE A 12 11.14 -13.24 13.67
C ILE A 12 11.28 -11.81 13.17
N MET A 13 10.59 -11.50 12.08
CA MET A 13 10.48 -10.17 11.48
C MET A 13 9.05 -9.95 11.01
N GLY A 14 8.46 -8.79 11.30
CA GLY A 14 7.10 -8.45 10.84
C GLY A 14 7.10 -7.54 9.61
N GLY A 15 5.93 -7.40 8.97
CA GLY A 15 5.71 -6.48 7.87
C GLY A 15 6.28 -6.95 6.54
N ILE A 16 6.23 -8.25 6.27
CA ILE A 16 6.81 -8.85 5.07
C ILE A 16 5.70 -9.36 4.16
N SER A 17 5.71 -8.93 2.90
CA SER A 17 4.83 -9.50 1.87
C SER A 17 5.21 -10.95 1.59
N TYR A 18 4.20 -11.81 1.54
CA TYR A 18 4.37 -13.20 1.14
C TYR A 18 4.69 -13.28 -0.34
N THR A 19 5.74 -14.01 -0.71
CA THR A 19 6.00 -14.47 -2.07
C THR A 19 6.46 -15.92 -2.03
N GLU A 20 6.16 -16.68 -3.07
CA GLU A 20 6.48 -18.10 -3.14
C GLU A 20 8.00 -18.34 -3.04
N ASP A 21 8.80 -17.53 -3.74
CA ASP A 21 10.25 -17.61 -3.70
C ASP A 21 10.84 -17.46 -2.29
N ARG A 22 10.23 -16.62 -1.45
CA ARG A 22 10.69 -16.39 -0.08
C ARG A 22 10.44 -17.58 0.84
N THR A 23 9.52 -18.47 0.49
CA THR A 23 9.24 -19.67 1.29
C THR A 23 10.40 -20.66 1.28
N GLU A 24 11.32 -20.54 0.33
CA GLU A 24 12.55 -21.33 0.31
C GLU A 24 13.53 -20.91 1.42
N GLU A 25 13.49 -19.66 1.86
CA GLU A 25 14.44 -19.06 2.80
C GLU A 25 13.87 -18.87 4.21
N MET A 26 12.56 -18.71 4.35
CA MET A 26 11.90 -18.41 5.62
C MET A 26 10.53 -19.06 5.73
N LEU A 27 10.01 -19.14 6.97
CA LEU A 27 8.64 -19.51 7.25
C LEU A 27 7.79 -18.24 7.37
N PHE A 28 6.49 -18.37 7.09
CA PHE A 28 5.52 -17.29 7.26
C PHE A 28 4.44 -17.69 8.26
N SER A 29 3.87 -16.73 8.99
CA SER A 29 2.64 -16.94 9.74
C SER A 29 1.52 -17.41 8.81
N ASP A 30 0.60 -18.24 9.33
CA ASP A 30 -0.54 -18.75 8.54
C ASP A 30 -1.48 -17.62 8.12
N GLU A 31 -1.71 -16.67 9.04
CA GLU A 31 -2.56 -15.51 8.82
C GLU A 31 -1.71 -14.24 8.67
N PRO A 32 -2.16 -13.26 7.86
CA PRO A 32 -1.48 -11.98 7.78
C PRO A 32 -1.59 -11.21 9.10
N MET A 33 -0.51 -10.53 9.48
CA MET A 33 -0.54 -9.59 10.61
C MET A 33 -1.31 -8.30 10.31
N GLY A 34 -1.54 -8.02 9.03
CA GLY A 34 -2.26 -6.86 8.55
C GLY A 34 -2.34 -6.83 7.03
N VAL A 35 -2.98 -5.80 6.52
CA VAL A 35 -3.15 -5.59 5.08
C VAL A 35 -2.70 -4.18 4.72
N GLU A 36 -1.78 -4.08 3.78
CA GLU A 36 -1.40 -2.82 3.14
C GLU A 36 -2.34 -2.54 1.96
N LYS A 37 -2.86 -1.33 1.90
CA LYS A 37 -3.71 -0.88 0.81
C LYS A 37 -2.98 0.16 -0.01
N TYR A 38 -2.95 -0.04 -1.32
CA TYR A 38 -2.29 0.83 -2.27
C TYR A 38 -3.30 1.65 -3.04
N TYR A 39 -3.08 2.94 -3.08
CA TYR A 39 -3.94 3.92 -3.72
C TYR A 39 -3.20 4.67 -4.82
N LEU A 40 -3.92 4.99 -5.88
CA LEU A 40 -3.50 5.96 -6.87
C LEU A 40 -3.82 7.36 -6.37
N TYR A 41 -2.82 8.21 -6.32
CA TYR A 41 -2.88 9.59 -5.85
C TYR A 41 -2.66 10.58 -6.99
N ALA A 42 -3.37 11.70 -6.96
CA ALA A 42 -3.15 12.83 -7.85
C ALA A 42 -3.49 14.16 -7.19
N ASP A 43 -3.00 15.23 -7.78
CA ASP A 43 -3.50 16.58 -7.52
C ASP A 43 -4.83 16.77 -8.27
N LEU A 44 -5.94 16.69 -7.54
CA LEU A 44 -7.28 16.82 -8.11
C LEU A 44 -7.68 18.28 -8.45
N SER A 45 -6.82 19.26 -8.20
CA SER A 45 -7.00 20.63 -8.76
C SER A 45 -6.76 20.64 -10.26
N ARG A 46 -6.11 19.64 -10.82
CA ARG A 46 -5.88 19.46 -12.25
C ARG A 46 -7.18 19.07 -12.96
N ALA A 47 -7.59 19.87 -13.93
CA ALA A 47 -8.79 19.64 -14.72
C ALA A 47 -8.70 18.44 -15.68
N ASP A 48 -7.49 17.93 -15.93
CA ASP A 48 -7.20 16.84 -16.87
C ASP A 48 -7.15 15.45 -16.22
N ILE A 49 -7.44 15.35 -14.90
CA ILE A 49 -7.51 14.10 -14.15
C ILE A 49 -8.82 14.05 -13.37
N SER A 50 -9.55 12.96 -13.49
CA SER A 50 -10.83 12.76 -12.79
C SER A 50 -10.89 11.44 -12.07
N ALA A 51 -11.24 11.47 -10.79
CA ALA A 51 -11.49 10.26 -9.99
C ALA A 51 -12.78 9.53 -10.41
N SER A 52 -13.69 10.20 -11.12
CA SER A 52 -14.94 9.60 -11.62
C SER A 52 -14.83 9.03 -13.06
N ASP A 53 -13.75 9.37 -13.78
CA ASP A 53 -13.49 8.84 -15.13
C ASP A 53 -12.01 8.48 -15.27
N PHE A 54 -11.69 7.21 -15.08
CA PHE A 54 -10.32 6.68 -15.19
C PHE A 54 -9.73 6.80 -16.60
N LYS A 55 -10.55 6.99 -17.65
CA LYS A 55 -10.02 7.19 -19.01
C LYS A 55 -9.18 8.47 -19.13
N THR A 56 -9.35 9.42 -18.23
CA THR A 56 -8.50 10.62 -18.12
C THR A 56 -7.05 10.30 -17.79
N LEU A 57 -6.78 9.09 -17.29
CA LEU A 57 -5.43 8.61 -16.98
C LEU A 57 -4.67 8.07 -18.19
N ASN A 58 -5.34 7.84 -19.33
CA ASN A 58 -4.65 7.35 -20.53
C ASN A 58 -3.55 8.35 -20.97
N GLY A 59 -2.36 7.79 -21.19
CA GLY A 59 -1.16 8.55 -21.56
C GLY A 59 -0.54 9.35 -20.42
N LYS A 60 -1.04 9.21 -19.18
CA LYS A 60 -0.45 9.83 -18.00
C LYS A 60 0.76 9.03 -17.52
N LYS A 61 1.67 9.74 -16.86
CA LYS A 61 2.84 9.17 -16.21
C LYS A 61 2.51 8.87 -14.75
N ILE A 62 2.59 7.59 -14.38
CA ILE A 62 2.28 7.13 -13.04
C ILE A 62 3.57 6.69 -12.33
N GLY A 63 3.90 7.39 -11.25
CA GLY A 63 5.00 7.02 -10.38
C GLY A 63 4.65 5.76 -9.59
N VAL A 64 5.49 4.73 -9.67
CA VAL A 64 5.36 3.49 -8.91
C VAL A 64 6.74 2.95 -8.55
N LEU A 65 6.87 2.27 -7.41
CA LEU A 65 8.11 1.58 -7.05
C LEU A 65 8.25 0.35 -7.92
N MET A 66 9.05 0.46 -8.98
CA MET A 66 9.22 -0.59 -9.98
C MET A 66 9.90 -1.85 -9.40
N GLY A 67 9.54 -3.01 -9.93
CA GLY A 67 10.02 -4.31 -9.47
C GLY A 67 9.41 -4.75 -8.14
N THR A 68 8.28 -4.15 -7.75
CA THR A 68 7.58 -4.46 -6.49
C THR A 68 6.10 -4.79 -6.73
N GLU A 69 5.45 -5.33 -5.71
CA GLU A 69 4.03 -5.69 -5.73
C GLU A 69 3.10 -4.53 -6.16
N PRO A 70 3.28 -3.27 -5.72
CA PRO A 70 2.51 -2.13 -6.21
C PRO A 70 2.54 -1.93 -7.73
N GLU A 71 3.64 -2.24 -8.41
CA GLU A 71 3.71 -2.16 -9.87
C GLU A 71 2.83 -3.23 -10.54
N VAL A 72 2.86 -4.46 -10.01
CA VAL A 72 2.01 -5.56 -10.48
C VAL A 72 0.54 -5.21 -10.31
N MET A 73 0.17 -4.72 -9.12
CA MET A 73 -1.21 -4.28 -8.82
C MET A 73 -1.67 -3.16 -9.74
N LEU A 74 -0.80 -2.19 -10.02
CA LEU A 74 -1.12 -1.11 -10.95
C LEU A 74 -1.38 -1.65 -12.37
N ALA A 75 -0.51 -2.54 -12.87
CA ALA A 75 -0.66 -3.14 -14.19
C ALA A 75 -1.95 -3.97 -14.32
N GLU A 76 -2.30 -4.76 -13.30
CA GLU A 76 -3.55 -5.53 -13.26
C GLU A 76 -4.78 -4.61 -13.22
N TRP A 77 -4.69 -3.52 -12.45
CA TRP A 77 -5.75 -2.52 -12.37
C TRP A 77 -5.94 -1.81 -13.71
N GLU A 78 -4.85 -1.45 -14.40
CA GLU A 78 -4.87 -0.86 -15.74
C GLU A 78 -5.50 -1.80 -16.78
N GLU A 79 -5.12 -3.07 -16.76
CA GLU A 79 -5.70 -4.07 -17.64
C GLU A 79 -7.23 -4.18 -17.44
N LYS A 80 -7.65 -4.25 -16.18
CA LYS A 80 -9.08 -4.34 -15.81
C LYS A 80 -9.91 -3.17 -16.35
N TYR A 81 -9.35 -1.96 -16.40
CA TYR A 81 -10.05 -0.76 -16.88
C TYR A 81 -9.69 -0.37 -18.31
N GLY A 82 -8.84 -1.14 -18.99
CA GLY A 82 -8.42 -0.90 -20.37
C GLY A 82 -7.62 0.39 -20.52
N LEU A 83 -6.79 0.71 -19.55
CA LEU A 83 -5.96 1.92 -19.51
C LEU A 83 -4.57 1.65 -20.09
N LYS A 84 -3.95 2.72 -20.59
CA LYS A 84 -2.56 2.72 -21.06
C LYS A 84 -1.85 3.94 -20.49
N THR A 85 -1.01 3.70 -19.51
CA THR A 85 -0.21 4.73 -18.85
C THR A 85 1.29 4.47 -19.05
N GLU A 86 2.12 5.37 -18.58
CA GLU A 86 3.58 5.22 -18.55
C GLU A 86 4.03 5.06 -17.10
N HIS A 87 4.65 3.93 -16.74
CA HIS A 87 5.21 3.75 -15.41
C HIS A 87 6.55 4.46 -15.27
N VAL A 88 6.69 5.25 -14.22
CA VAL A 88 7.92 5.97 -13.88
C VAL A 88 8.40 5.50 -12.52
N ASN A 89 9.65 5.05 -12.43
CA ASN A 89 10.18 4.61 -11.15
C ASN A 89 10.23 5.74 -10.13
N ILE A 90 9.73 5.46 -8.92
CA ILE A 90 9.87 6.31 -7.74
C ILE A 90 10.59 5.54 -6.64
N SER A 91 11.24 6.24 -5.70
CA SER A 91 12.02 5.60 -4.65
C SER A 91 11.52 5.89 -3.23
N ASN A 92 10.95 7.06 -3.00
CA ASN A 92 10.43 7.52 -1.71
C ASN A 92 9.56 8.76 -1.87
N ASN A 93 8.95 9.23 -0.77
CA ASN A 93 8.05 10.38 -0.77
C ASN A 93 8.71 11.70 -1.22
N GLU A 94 10.00 11.87 -1.01
CA GLU A 94 10.72 13.07 -1.46
C GLU A 94 10.93 13.05 -2.98
N ASP A 95 11.27 11.90 -3.53
CA ASP A 95 11.38 11.69 -4.99
C ASP A 95 10.02 11.94 -5.68
N VAL A 96 8.93 11.43 -5.09
CA VAL A 96 7.56 11.70 -5.58
C VAL A 96 7.27 13.19 -5.64
N LYS A 97 7.57 13.95 -4.57
CA LYS A 97 7.36 15.40 -4.55
C LYS A 97 8.14 16.11 -5.64
N GLN A 98 9.41 15.77 -5.81
CA GLN A 98 10.26 16.36 -6.83
C GLN A 98 9.72 16.06 -8.23
N LYS A 99 9.36 14.82 -8.51
CA LYS A 99 8.83 14.40 -9.81
C LYS A 99 7.47 15.04 -10.14
N LEU A 100 6.58 15.19 -9.14
CA LEU A 100 5.32 15.93 -9.30
C LEU A 100 5.60 17.42 -9.61
N ALA A 101 6.49 18.06 -8.86
CA ALA A 101 6.84 19.48 -9.07
C ALA A 101 7.48 19.74 -10.44
N ASN A 102 8.26 18.77 -10.94
CA ASN A 102 8.91 18.86 -12.25
C ASN A 102 8.03 18.38 -13.42
N HIS A 103 6.79 17.94 -13.15
CA HIS A 103 5.90 17.33 -14.15
C HIS A 103 6.49 16.06 -14.81
N GLU A 104 7.34 15.35 -14.09
CA GLU A 104 7.88 14.06 -14.52
C GLU A 104 6.89 12.91 -14.30
N ILE A 105 5.97 13.07 -13.33
CA ILE A 105 4.82 12.20 -13.09
C ILE A 105 3.54 13.04 -12.94
N ASP A 106 2.41 12.45 -13.28
CA ASP A 106 1.07 13.05 -13.15
C ASP A 106 0.33 12.53 -11.92
N CYS A 107 0.54 11.26 -11.60
CA CYS A 107 -0.05 10.50 -10.51
C CYS A 107 1.03 9.60 -9.90
N PHE A 108 0.73 8.98 -8.78
CA PHE A 108 1.62 7.96 -8.21
C PHE A 108 0.84 6.96 -7.35
N VAL A 109 1.42 5.77 -7.18
CA VAL A 109 0.90 4.74 -6.28
C VAL A 109 1.66 4.77 -4.96
N SER A 110 0.94 4.82 -3.85
CA SER A 110 1.49 4.74 -2.50
C SER A 110 0.51 4.04 -1.55
N LEU A 111 1.00 3.72 -0.37
CA LEU A 111 0.18 3.27 0.75
C LEU A 111 -0.82 4.34 1.16
N GLU A 112 -1.83 3.94 1.94
CA GLU A 112 -2.77 4.87 2.56
C GLU A 112 -2.03 5.78 3.55
N GLU A 113 -1.85 7.06 3.18
CA GLU A 113 -1.11 8.04 3.97
C GLU A 113 -1.84 9.39 4.03
N SER A 114 -2.11 9.90 5.24
CA SER A 114 -2.70 11.24 5.46
C SER A 114 -1.80 12.39 5.02
N PHE A 115 -0.51 12.15 5.00
CA PHE A 115 0.54 13.09 4.59
C PHE A 115 0.27 13.79 3.24
N TRP A 116 -0.31 13.09 2.28
CA TRP A 116 -0.57 13.63 0.95
C TRP A 116 -1.75 14.60 0.92
N ALA A 117 -2.77 14.35 1.74
CA ALA A 117 -3.95 15.22 1.84
C ALA A 117 -3.60 16.65 2.29
N GLU A 118 -2.64 16.80 3.22
CA GLU A 118 -2.14 18.11 3.67
C GLU A 118 -1.48 18.92 2.54
N ARG A 119 -1.13 18.27 1.43
CA ARG A 119 -0.49 18.87 0.25
C ARG A 119 -1.42 19.06 -0.95
N GLY A 120 -2.73 18.87 -0.73
CA GLY A 120 -3.71 18.99 -1.81
C GLY A 120 -3.72 17.79 -2.76
N ILE A 121 -3.01 16.71 -2.41
CA ILE A 121 -2.98 15.47 -3.18
C ILE A 121 -4.00 14.51 -2.57
N SER A 122 -4.87 13.96 -3.40
CA SER A 122 -5.95 13.10 -2.98
C SER A 122 -5.92 11.75 -3.68
N THR A 123 -6.55 10.76 -3.07
CA THR A 123 -6.73 9.44 -3.68
C THR A 123 -7.71 9.51 -4.83
N ILE A 124 -7.34 8.91 -5.97
CA ILE A 124 -8.27 8.65 -7.09
C ILE A 124 -9.05 7.37 -6.81
N THR A 125 -8.35 6.30 -6.49
CA THR A 125 -8.91 4.98 -6.24
C THR A 125 -7.92 4.07 -5.55
N ARG A 126 -8.40 2.97 -4.95
CA ARG A 126 -7.56 1.87 -4.52
C ARG A 126 -7.20 1.01 -5.74
N VAL A 127 -5.91 0.75 -5.95
CA VAL A 127 -5.40 -0.11 -7.02
C VAL A 127 -5.21 -1.56 -6.59
N GLY A 128 -4.92 -1.79 -5.31
CA GLY A 128 -4.76 -3.14 -4.77
C GLY A 128 -4.56 -3.16 -3.26
N GLU A 129 -4.36 -4.36 -2.75
CA GLU A 129 -4.00 -4.61 -1.36
C GLU A 129 -3.13 -5.86 -1.25
N SER A 130 -2.21 -5.89 -0.30
CA SER A 130 -1.31 -7.01 -0.03
C SER A 130 -1.35 -7.37 1.44
N GLY A 131 -1.46 -8.65 1.74
CA GLY A 131 -1.26 -9.16 3.09
C GLY A 131 0.21 -9.02 3.50
N ILE A 132 0.44 -8.52 4.70
CA ILE A 132 1.76 -8.51 5.33
C ILE A 132 1.79 -9.53 6.46
N TYR A 133 2.89 -10.27 6.56
CA TYR A 133 3.04 -11.42 7.40
C TYR A 133 4.22 -11.26 8.37
N TYR A 134 4.25 -12.12 9.37
CA TYR A 134 5.47 -12.39 10.10
C TYR A 134 6.31 -13.40 9.32
N ALA A 135 7.58 -13.05 9.09
CA ALA A 135 8.58 -13.97 8.57
C ALA A 135 9.38 -14.55 9.75
N ILE A 136 9.56 -15.84 9.78
CA ILE A 136 10.21 -16.58 10.85
C ILE A 136 11.42 -17.33 10.29
N ASN A 137 12.50 -17.39 11.06
CA ASN A 137 13.67 -18.16 10.68
C ASN A 137 13.28 -19.62 10.36
N LYS A 138 13.75 -20.14 9.24
CA LYS A 138 13.39 -21.47 8.73
C LYS A 138 13.67 -22.60 9.72
N ASN A 139 14.64 -22.41 10.61
CA ASN A 139 15.01 -23.39 11.63
C ASN A 139 14.20 -23.26 12.94
N ARG A 140 13.21 -22.37 12.97
CA ARG A 140 12.37 -22.09 14.15
C ARG A 140 10.87 -22.36 13.90
N PRO A 141 10.51 -23.60 13.48
CA PRO A 141 9.10 -23.97 13.33
C PRO A 141 8.32 -23.92 14.66
N ASP A 142 9.03 -24.04 15.80
CA ASP A 142 8.49 -23.85 17.15
C ASP A 142 7.91 -22.44 17.33
N ILE A 143 8.63 -21.41 16.92
CA ILE A 143 8.17 -20.01 16.97
C ILE A 143 6.97 -19.81 16.05
N LYS A 144 7.02 -20.38 14.84
CA LYS A 144 5.87 -20.30 13.93
C LYS A 144 4.60 -20.87 14.57
N GLU A 145 4.67 -22.07 15.14
CA GLU A 145 3.53 -22.72 15.78
C GLU A 145 2.97 -21.89 16.95
N GLU A 146 3.84 -21.39 17.82
CA GLU A 146 3.44 -20.51 18.96
C GLU A 146 2.79 -19.24 18.48
N LEU A 147 3.35 -18.58 17.46
CA LEU A 147 2.83 -17.35 16.87
C LEU A 147 1.45 -17.58 16.25
N ASP A 148 1.29 -18.60 15.41
CA ASP A 148 0.02 -18.91 14.76
C ASP A 148 -1.08 -19.24 15.77
N ASN A 149 -0.73 -19.95 16.85
CA ASN A 149 -1.64 -20.22 17.96
C ASN A 149 -2.04 -18.93 18.70
N ALA A 150 -1.08 -18.01 18.93
CA ALA A 150 -1.35 -16.74 19.58
C ALA A 150 -2.21 -15.82 18.70
N MET A 151 -1.96 -15.78 17.39
CA MET A 151 -2.75 -14.99 16.45
C MET A 151 -4.20 -15.50 16.38
N ARG A 152 -4.41 -16.81 16.30
CA ARG A 152 -5.76 -17.41 16.34
C ARG A 152 -6.48 -17.12 17.66
N ALA A 153 -5.80 -17.26 18.80
CA ALA A 153 -6.38 -16.94 20.09
C ALA A 153 -6.75 -15.45 20.23
N LEU A 154 -5.94 -14.56 19.65
CA LEU A 154 -6.24 -13.12 19.61
C LEU A 154 -7.48 -12.83 18.76
N ASP A 155 -7.58 -13.43 17.58
CA ASP A 155 -8.72 -13.27 16.68
C ASP A 155 -10.02 -13.79 17.31
N GLU A 156 -9.97 -14.93 17.98
CA GLU A 156 -11.12 -15.46 18.73
C GLU A 156 -11.54 -14.55 19.91
N ALA A 157 -10.56 -14.00 20.65
CA ALA A 157 -10.82 -13.16 21.82
C ALA A 157 -11.22 -11.72 21.44
N ALA A 158 -10.71 -11.21 20.32
CA ALA A 158 -10.90 -9.84 19.88
C ALA A 158 -10.98 -9.74 18.34
N PRO A 159 -12.07 -10.20 17.69
CA PRO A 159 -12.18 -10.33 16.23
C PRO A 159 -11.99 -9.01 15.45
N PHE A 160 -12.14 -7.87 16.12
CA PHE A 160 -11.99 -6.54 15.52
C PHE A 160 -10.65 -5.86 15.86
N TYR A 161 -9.75 -6.54 16.58
CA TYR A 161 -8.52 -5.94 17.08
C TYR A 161 -7.66 -5.33 15.95
N THR A 162 -7.41 -6.08 14.88
CA THR A 162 -6.63 -5.61 13.73
C THR A 162 -7.32 -4.44 13.02
N ALA A 163 -8.65 -4.52 12.85
CA ALA A 163 -9.44 -3.44 12.25
C ALA A 163 -9.42 -2.17 13.11
N ASP A 164 -9.48 -2.31 14.44
CA ASP A 164 -9.39 -1.19 15.38
C ASP A 164 -8.00 -0.55 15.39
N LEU A 165 -6.94 -1.37 15.29
CA LEU A 165 -5.57 -0.86 15.12
C LEU A 165 -5.44 -0.10 13.80
N TYR A 166 -5.91 -0.68 12.71
CA TYR A 166 -5.89 -0.03 11.40
C TYR A 166 -6.62 1.32 11.46
N LYS A 167 -7.81 1.34 12.01
CA LYS A 167 -8.60 2.57 12.21
C LYS A 167 -7.86 3.60 13.06
N ARG A 168 -7.18 3.19 14.10
CA ARG A 168 -6.44 4.10 15.02
C ARG A 168 -5.22 4.74 14.37
N TYR A 169 -4.50 4.00 13.52
CA TYR A 169 -3.19 4.42 13.02
C TYR A 169 -3.17 4.80 11.54
N PHE A 170 -4.10 4.29 10.75
CA PHE A 170 -4.13 4.48 9.30
C PHE A 170 -5.43 5.11 8.78
N SER A 171 -6.54 5.14 9.57
CA SER A 171 -7.72 5.83 9.07
C SER A 171 -7.41 7.31 8.91
N MET A 172 -7.43 7.76 7.69
CA MET A 172 -7.64 9.17 7.44
C MET A 172 -9.05 9.52 7.90
N ASP A 173 -9.21 10.54 8.74
CA ASP A 173 -10.48 11.26 8.80
C ASP A 173 -10.71 11.84 7.39
N TYR A 174 -11.40 11.08 6.56
CA TYR A 174 -11.94 11.59 5.32
C TYR A 174 -13.02 12.63 5.66
N THR A 175 -12.62 13.78 6.13
CA THR A 175 -13.40 14.98 5.93
C THR A 175 -13.24 15.26 4.45
N PRO A 176 -14.29 15.08 3.62
CA PRO A 176 -14.17 15.38 2.19
C PRO A 176 -13.64 16.80 2.09
N ILE A 177 -12.51 16.97 1.42
CA ILE A 177 -12.02 18.32 1.09
C ILE A 177 -13.02 18.86 0.09
N LEU A 178 -14.08 19.45 0.60
CA LEU A 178 -15.08 20.09 -0.20
C LEU A 178 -14.42 21.20 -1.01
N THR A 179 -14.65 21.21 -2.30
CA THR A 179 -14.29 22.31 -3.18
C THR A 179 -14.90 23.62 -2.67
N GLY A 180 -14.39 24.74 -3.10
CA GLY A 180 -14.95 26.07 -2.74
C GLY A 180 -16.46 26.18 -3.07
N GLU A 181 -16.90 25.54 -4.15
CA GLU A 181 -18.31 25.49 -4.55
C GLU A 181 -19.14 24.61 -3.63
N GLU A 182 -18.64 23.43 -3.27
CA GLU A 182 -19.31 22.51 -2.33
C GLU A 182 -19.42 23.09 -0.90
N LYS A 183 -18.40 23.86 -0.47
CA LYS A 183 -18.45 24.60 0.82
C LYS A 183 -19.47 25.72 0.82
N ALA A 184 -19.80 26.29 -0.33
CA ALA A 184 -20.80 27.35 -0.45
C ALA A 184 -22.26 26.81 -0.35
N TRP A 185 -22.44 25.48 -0.39
CA TRP A 185 -23.74 24.81 -0.27
C TRP A 185 -24.05 24.36 1.18
N LEU A 186 -23.09 24.44 2.09
CA LEU A 186 -23.26 24.17 3.52
C LEU A 186 -23.47 25.45 4.32
#